data_b01d7ee2446bb3fa50016970010679fa
#
_entry.id   b01d7ee2446bb3fa50016970010679fa
#
_cell.length_a   1.000
_cell.length_b   1.000
_cell.length_c   1.000
_cell.angle_alpha   90.00
_cell.angle_beta   90.00
_cell.angle_gamma   90.00
#
_symmetry.space_group_name_H-M   'P 1'
#
loop_
_entity.id
_entity.type
_entity.pdbx_description
1 polymer ?
#
loop_
_entity_poly.entity_id
_entity_poly.type
_entity_poly.pdbx_seq_one_letter_code
_entity_poly.pdbx_strand_id
1 'polypeptide(L)'
;MTQYKLDYPFAIAFKPQHMGNVLAETLGTQGVNQVHVAETEKYAHVTFFFNGGVEKVFPLETRDESQDLVPSNKSVPTYDKAPEMSAAGVAKQVCKRVKEQKFEFIMNNFAPPDMVGHTGVYEAAIVGVEATDKGIGEIYETCKQENYLLFITSDHGYVVSYKPLHPCWFYSASVAG
;
A
#
# COMPACT_ATOMS: atom_id res chain seq x y z
N MET A 1 20.54 -12.54 -3.19
CA MET A 1 19.40 -12.88 -2.32
C MET A 1 19.39 -11.93 -1.14
N THR A 2 18.20 -11.53 -0.67
CA THR A 2 18.01 -10.68 0.50
C THR A 2 18.11 -11.49 1.79
N GLN A 3 18.57 -10.88 2.86
CA GLN A 3 18.58 -11.50 4.18
C GLN A 3 17.20 -11.37 4.82
N TYR A 4 16.50 -12.49 5.00
CA TYR A 4 15.17 -12.53 5.62
C TYR A 4 15.22 -12.74 7.16
N LYS A 5 16.34 -13.28 7.68
CA LYS A 5 16.56 -13.50 9.12
C LYS A 5 18.03 -13.26 9.45
N LEU A 6 18.30 -12.89 10.70
CA LEU A 6 19.67 -12.65 11.18
C LEU A 6 20.57 -13.89 11.08
N ASP A 7 20.00 -15.07 11.30
CA ASP A 7 20.66 -16.38 11.25
C ASP A 7 20.57 -17.07 9.86
N TYR A 8 20.35 -16.28 8.80
CA TYR A 8 20.20 -16.79 7.44
C TYR A 8 21.48 -17.52 6.97
N PRO A 9 21.41 -18.83 6.64
CA PRO A 9 22.62 -19.64 6.45
C PRO A 9 23.29 -19.48 5.08
N PHE A 10 22.76 -18.65 4.20
CA PHE A 10 23.24 -18.47 2.84
C PHE A 10 24.02 -17.18 2.64
N ALA A 11 24.90 -17.16 1.65
CA ALA A 11 25.62 -15.96 1.27
C ALA A 11 24.68 -14.87 0.77
N ILE A 12 24.92 -13.64 1.20
CA ILE A 12 24.15 -12.46 0.88
C ILE A 12 25.01 -11.53 0.03
N ALA A 13 24.58 -11.26 -1.20
CA ALA A 13 25.32 -10.39 -2.10
C ALA A 13 25.32 -8.93 -1.61
N PHE A 14 24.18 -8.45 -1.13
CA PHE A 14 24.03 -7.10 -0.59
C PHE A 14 23.33 -7.18 0.77
N LYS A 15 23.97 -6.64 1.79
CA LYS A 15 23.38 -6.56 3.13
C LYS A 15 22.21 -5.56 3.15
N PRO A 16 21.19 -5.77 4.01
CA PRO A 16 20.18 -4.75 4.23
C PRO A 16 20.83 -3.43 4.63
N GLN A 17 20.38 -2.34 4.03
CA GLN A 17 20.83 -0.99 4.39
C GLN A 17 19.90 -0.42 5.47
N HIS A 18 20.49 0.21 6.45
CA HIS A 18 19.70 0.99 7.42
C HIS A 18 19.34 2.34 6.78
N MET A 19 18.05 2.59 6.63
CA MET A 19 17.53 3.82 6.04
C MET A 19 17.17 4.79 7.18
N GLY A 20 17.95 5.86 7.32
CA GLY A 20 17.58 7.01 8.17
C GLY A 20 16.94 8.12 7.34
N ASN A 21 16.28 9.06 8.03
CA ASN A 21 15.60 10.21 7.40
C ASN A 21 14.52 9.79 6.39
N VAL A 22 13.84 8.69 6.64
CA VAL A 22 12.65 8.32 5.86
C VAL A 22 11.55 9.36 6.03
N LEU A 23 10.59 9.39 5.10
CA LEU A 23 9.57 10.44 5.09
C LEU A 23 8.80 10.51 6.42
N ALA A 24 8.38 9.38 7.00
CA ALA A 24 7.68 9.34 8.27
C ALA A 24 8.52 9.95 9.43
N GLU A 25 9.82 9.66 9.48
CA GLU A 25 10.73 10.25 10.47
C GLU A 25 10.87 11.76 10.28
N THR A 26 11.05 12.18 9.02
CA THR A 26 11.19 13.60 8.69
C THR A 26 9.92 14.38 9.03
N LEU A 27 8.75 13.88 8.67
CA LEU A 27 7.47 14.49 9.01
C LEU A 27 7.31 14.65 10.53
N GLY A 28 7.56 13.57 11.28
CA GLY A 28 7.46 13.61 12.74
C GLY A 28 8.42 14.61 13.39
N THR A 29 9.66 14.72 12.89
CA THR A 29 10.63 15.70 13.40
C THR A 29 10.27 17.15 13.05
N GLN A 30 9.51 17.36 11.98
CA GLN A 30 8.97 18.66 11.59
C GLN A 30 7.65 19.02 12.29
N GLY A 31 7.16 18.19 13.19
CA GLY A 31 5.94 18.46 13.95
C GLY A 31 4.64 18.15 13.20
N VAL A 32 4.70 17.31 12.15
CA VAL A 32 3.56 16.92 11.31
C VAL A 32 2.89 15.68 11.88
N ASN A 33 1.60 15.78 12.24
CA ASN A 33 0.81 14.62 12.64
C ASN A 33 0.48 13.76 11.43
N GLN A 34 0.69 12.46 11.56
CA GLN A 34 0.53 11.54 10.45
C GLN A 34 -0.22 10.27 10.86
N VAL A 35 -0.96 9.72 9.91
CA VAL A 35 -1.68 8.45 10.04
C VAL A 35 -1.57 7.66 8.74
N HIS A 36 -1.44 6.34 8.88
CA HIS A 36 -1.26 5.44 7.76
C HIS A 36 -2.37 4.39 7.76
N VAL A 37 -3.08 4.26 6.65
CA VAL A 37 -4.26 3.41 6.50
C VAL A 37 -4.04 2.40 5.39
N ALA A 38 -4.27 1.13 5.67
CA ALA A 38 -4.31 0.09 4.64
C ALA A 38 -5.09 -1.12 5.13
N GLU A 39 -5.43 -2.01 4.22
CA GLU A 39 -5.92 -3.32 4.62
C GLU A 39 -4.78 -4.25 5.04
N THR A 40 -5.11 -5.36 5.74
CA THR A 40 -4.16 -6.27 6.39
C THR A 40 -2.99 -6.66 5.48
N GLU A 41 -3.26 -7.00 4.21
CA GLU A 41 -2.24 -7.47 3.25
C GLU A 41 -1.21 -6.38 2.90
N LYS A 42 -1.56 -5.11 3.06
CA LYS A 42 -0.72 -3.97 2.69
C LYS A 42 -0.38 -3.05 3.87
N TYR A 43 -0.76 -3.40 5.10
CA TYR A 43 -0.47 -2.56 6.26
C TYR A 43 1.04 -2.42 6.52
N ALA A 44 1.81 -3.48 6.35
CA ALA A 44 3.26 -3.42 6.43
C ALA A 44 3.89 -2.47 5.40
N HIS A 45 3.25 -2.27 4.25
CA HIS A 45 3.76 -1.36 3.21
C HIS A 45 3.64 0.11 3.61
N VAL A 46 2.62 0.46 4.38
CA VAL A 46 2.44 1.83 4.89
C VAL A 46 3.03 2.04 6.29
N THR A 47 3.60 1.01 6.90
CA THR A 47 4.23 1.06 8.23
C THR A 47 5.68 0.60 8.18
N PHE A 48 5.96 -0.68 8.27
CA PHE A 48 7.31 -1.24 8.33
C PHE A 48 8.19 -0.81 7.15
N PHE A 49 7.72 -1.03 5.90
CA PHE A 49 8.51 -0.69 4.71
C PHE A 49 8.61 0.81 4.49
N PHE A 50 7.53 1.56 4.72
CA PHE A 50 7.55 3.01 4.65
C PHE A 50 8.49 3.65 5.68
N ASN A 51 8.67 2.98 6.82
CA ASN A 51 9.58 3.38 7.89
C ASN A 51 11.02 2.88 7.68
N GLY A 52 11.37 2.46 6.48
CA GLY A 52 12.73 2.03 6.14
C GLY A 52 13.11 0.64 6.62
N GLY A 53 12.13 -0.25 6.81
CA GLY A 53 12.33 -1.63 7.24
C GLY A 53 12.55 -1.78 8.76
N VAL A 54 12.01 -0.88 9.55
CA VAL A 54 12.07 -0.92 11.02
C VAL A 54 10.68 -0.89 11.64
N GLU A 55 10.47 -1.72 12.67
CA GLU A 55 9.26 -1.71 13.49
C GLU A 55 9.34 -0.57 14.53
N LYS A 56 9.37 0.65 14.03
CA LYS A 56 9.44 1.85 14.88
C LYS A 56 8.29 2.77 14.51
N VAL A 57 7.58 3.23 15.52
CA VAL A 57 6.63 4.34 15.41
C VAL A 57 7.41 5.63 15.56
N PHE A 58 7.40 6.49 14.54
CA PHE A 58 8.07 7.79 14.61
C PHE A 58 7.24 8.80 15.39
N PRO A 59 7.85 9.93 15.83
CA PRO A 59 7.09 10.98 16.51
C PRO A 59 5.89 11.42 15.67
N LEU A 60 4.76 11.65 16.32
CA LEU A 60 3.49 12.08 15.71
C LEU A 60 2.91 11.11 14.65
N GLU A 61 3.48 9.92 14.50
CA GLU A 61 2.89 8.83 13.74
C GLU A 61 1.85 8.12 14.59
N THR A 62 0.60 8.16 14.15
CA THR A 62 -0.50 7.45 14.80
C THR A 62 -0.65 6.05 14.19
N ARG A 63 -0.64 5.03 15.06
CA ARG A 63 -0.93 3.64 14.71
C ARG A 63 -2.08 3.12 15.56
N ASP A 64 -3.28 3.38 15.11
CA ASP A 64 -4.49 2.80 15.70
C ASP A 64 -4.92 1.59 14.87
N GLU A 65 -4.34 0.43 15.17
CA GLU A 65 -4.63 -0.82 14.44
C GLU A 65 -6.09 -1.22 14.51
N SER A 66 -6.84 -0.76 15.51
CA SER A 66 -8.27 -1.03 15.59
C SER A 66 -9.10 -0.28 14.55
N GLN A 67 -8.54 0.78 13.95
CA GLN A 67 -9.22 1.62 12.99
C GLN A 67 -8.48 1.72 11.65
N ASP A 68 -7.16 1.89 11.67
CA ASP A 68 -6.34 2.18 10.49
C ASP A 68 -5.85 0.92 9.76
N LEU A 69 -5.86 -0.22 10.46
CA LEU A 69 -5.71 -1.54 9.85
C LEU A 69 -7.09 -2.08 9.46
N VAL A 70 -7.47 -1.93 8.21
CA VAL A 70 -8.74 -2.47 7.69
C VAL A 70 -8.59 -3.98 7.48
N PRO A 71 -9.47 -4.83 8.04
CA PRO A 71 -9.36 -6.27 7.84
C PRO A 71 -9.51 -6.66 6.36
N SER A 72 -8.56 -7.42 5.83
CA SER A 72 -8.69 -8.04 4.51
C SER A 72 -9.68 -9.21 4.55
N ASN A 73 -10.34 -9.45 3.42
CA ASN A 73 -11.31 -10.54 3.29
C ASN A 73 -10.58 -11.90 3.31
N LYS A 74 -10.71 -12.64 4.40
CA LYS A 74 -10.13 -13.99 4.58
C LYS A 74 -11.11 -15.12 4.26
N SER A 75 -12.31 -14.82 3.74
CA SER A 75 -13.32 -15.83 3.41
C SER A 75 -13.07 -16.54 2.08
N VAL A 76 -12.13 -16.04 1.28
CA VAL A 76 -11.77 -16.58 -0.04
C VAL A 76 -10.35 -17.15 -0.05
N PRO A 77 -10.09 -18.22 -0.80
CA PRO A 77 -8.76 -18.83 -0.87
C PRO A 77 -7.77 -17.96 -1.67
N THR A 78 -8.26 -17.21 -2.64
CA THR A 78 -7.48 -16.30 -3.50
C THR A 78 -8.32 -15.07 -3.84
N TYR A 79 -7.68 -13.92 -4.02
CA TYR A 79 -8.38 -12.65 -4.18
C TYR A 79 -9.04 -12.44 -5.54
N ASP A 80 -8.80 -13.29 -6.53
CA ASP A 80 -9.59 -13.31 -7.77
C ASP A 80 -11.07 -13.66 -7.53
N LYS A 81 -11.41 -14.26 -6.38
CA LYS A 81 -12.79 -14.58 -5.97
C LYS A 81 -13.50 -13.44 -5.22
N ALA A 82 -12.77 -12.42 -4.82
CA ALA A 82 -13.28 -11.19 -4.20
C ALA A 82 -12.34 -10.02 -4.54
N PRO A 83 -12.27 -9.63 -5.81
CA PRO A 83 -11.21 -8.73 -6.31
C PRO A 83 -11.31 -7.31 -5.79
N GLU A 84 -12.45 -6.88 -5.28
CA GLU A 84 -12.60 -5.58 -4.63
C GLU A 84 -11.85 -5.51 -3.29
N MET A 85 -11.52 -6.68 -2.72
CA MET A 85 -10.88 -6.82 -1.42
C MET A 85 -11.53 -5.90 -0.37
N SER A 86 -10.73 -5.10 0.34
CA SER A 86 -11.26 -4.14 1.32
C SER A 86 -11.11 -2.68 0.87
N ALA A 87 -11.03 -2.41 -0.44
CA ALA A 87 -10.80 -1.06 -0.96
C ALA A 87 -11.81 -0.03 -0.44
N ALA A 88 -13.11 -0.36 -0.43
CA ALA A 88 -14.14 0.53 0.09
C ALA A 88 -13.96 0.83 1.60
N GLY A 89 -13.50 -0.14 2.37
CA GLY A 89 -13.18 0.03 3.79
C GLY A 89 -12.00 0.98 4.00
N VAL A 90 -10.94 0.82 3.20
CA VAL A 90 -9.78 1.71 3.22
C VAL A 90 -10.19 3.13 2.85
N ALA A 91 -10.92 3.33 1.75
CA ALA A 91 -11.39 4.64 1.33
C ALA A 91 -12.23 5.33 2.42
N LYS A 92 -13.18 4.60 3.01
CA LYS A 92 -14.02 5.10 4.10
C LYS A 92 -13.19 5.55 5.31
N GLN A 93 -12.18 4.76 5.69
CA GLN A 93 -11.33 5.10 6.83
C GLN A 93 -10.45 6.32 6.53
N VAL A 94 -9.87 6.42 5.32
CA VAL A 94 -9.12 7.61 4.89
C VAL A 94 -10.02 8.85 4.92
N CYS A 95 -11.22 8.79 4.33
CA CYS A 95 -12.18 9.89 4.35
C CYS A 95 -12.55 10.31 5.78
N LYS A 96 -12.67 9.34 6.71
CA LYS A 96 -12.87 9.64 8.13
C LYS A 96 -11.71 10.42 8.71
N ARG A 97 -10.45 9.97 8.46
CA ARG A 97 -9.26 10.64 8.97
C ARG A 97 -9.08 12.05 8.41
N VAL A 98 -9.40 12.25 7.12
CA VAL A 98 -9.42 13.59 6.49
C VAL A 98 -10.41 14.51 7.21
N LYS A 99 -11.64 14.05 7.45
CA LYS A 99 -12.70 14.83 8.11
C LYS A 99 -12.41 15.14 9.59
N GLU A 100 -11.56 14.38 10.24
CA GLU A 100 -11.14 14.66 11.62
C GLU A 100 -10.26 15.91 11.74
N GLN A 101 -9.66 16.37 10.65
CA GLN A 101 -8.78 17.57 10.59
C GLN A 101 -7.64 17.54 11.64
N LYS A 102 -7.18 16.33 11.99
CA LYS A 102 -6.15 16.12 13.03
C LYS A 102 -4.78 15.79 12.46
N PHE A 103 -4.74 15.38 11.21
CA PHE A 103 -3.55 14.86 10.55
C PHE A 103 -3.22 15.73 9.35
N GLU A 104 -2.03 16.28 9.32
CA GLU A 104 -1.53 17.04 8.17
C GLU A 104 -1.07 16.09 7.05
N PHE A 105 -0.68 14.85 7.40
CA PHE A 105 -0.28 13.82 6.43
C PHE A 105 -1.07 12.54 6.65
N ILE A 106 -1.72 12.10 5.61
CA ILE A 106 -2.49 10.84 5.59
C ILE A 106 -1.98 10.00 4.44
N MET A 107 -1.43 8.83 4.75
CA MET A 107 -0.98 7.88 3.74
C MET A 107 -1.93 6.68 3.68
N ASN A 108 -2.20 6.19 2.48
CA ASN A 108 -2.89 4.91 2.33
C ASN A 108 -2.29 4.09 1.19
N ASN A 109 -2.57 2.79 1.24
CA ASN A 109 -2.29 1.86 0.16
C ASN A 109 -3.56 1.08 -0.18
N PHE A 110 -3.82 0.94 -1.48
CA PHE A 110 -4.87 0.07 -2.02
C PHE A 110 -4.26 -1.24 -2.50
N ALA A 111 -4.68 -2.34 -1.91
CA ALA A 111 -4.16 -3.67 -2.21
C ALA A 111 -4.64 -4.30 -3.52
N PRO A 112 -5.89 -4.05 -4.01
CA PRO A 112 -6.46 -4.85 -5.08
C PRO A 112 -5.63 -4.91 -6.37
N PRO A 113 -5.08 -3.82 -6.93
CA PRO A 113 -4.33 -3.89 -8.19
C PRO A 113 -3.17 -4.88 -8.13
N ASP A 114 -2.40 -4.88 -7.05
CA ASP A 114 -1.26 -5.76 -6.84
C ASP A 114 -1.68 -7.18 -6.46
N MET A 115 -2.47 -7.32 -5.40
CA MET A 115 -2.83 -8.62 -4.85
C MET A 115 -3.67 -9.46 -5.81
N VAL A 116 -4.63 -8.84 -6.50
CA VAL A 116 -5.42 -9.53 -7.52
C VAL A 116 -4.59 -9.77 -8.78
N GLY A 117 -3.75 -8.82 -9.16
CA GLY A 117 -2.81 -8.96 -10.27
C GLY A 117 -1.93 -10.21 -10.13
N HIS A 118 -1.44 -10.51 -8.94
CA HIS A 118 -0.66 -11.71 -8.66
C HIS A 118 -1.40 -13.02 -8.93
N THR A 119 -2.72 -13.03 -8.98
CA THR A 119 -3.50 -14.23 -9.33
C THR A 119 -3.44 -14.58 -10.82
N GLY A 120 -3.05 -13.63 -11.68
CA GLY A 120 -3.01 -13.80 -13.12
C GLY A 120 -4.39 -13.81 -13.80
N VAL A 121 -5.47 -13.55 -13.07
CA VAL A 121 -6.85 -13.52 -13.59
C VAL A 121 -7.19 -12.10 -14.05
N TYR A 122 -7.15 -11.88 -15.36
CA TYR A 122 -7.28 -10.56 -15.98
C TYR A 122 -8.58 -9.84 -15.62
N GLU A 123 -9.72 -10.52 -15.76
CA GLU A 123 -11.04 -9.94 -15.45
C GLU A 123 -11.17 -9.55 -13.98
N ALA A 124 -10.59 -10.34 -13.09
CA ALA A 124 -10.54 -10.00 -11.67
C ALA A 124 -9.64 -8.78 -11.40
N ALA A 125 -8.51 -8.67 -12.11
CA ALA A 125 -7.64 -7.51 -12.00
C ALA A 125 -8.35 -6.21 -12.43
N ILE A 126 -9.17 -6.25 -13.50
CA ILE A 126 -10.00 -5.10 -13.91
C ILE A 126 -10.93 -4.68 -12.77
N VAL A 127 -11.66 -5.61 -12.17
CA VAL A 127 -12.57 -5.32 -11.05
C VAL A 127 -11.83 -4.74 -9.85
N GLY A 128 -10.63 -5.27 -9.54
CA GLY A 128 -9.78 -4.73 -8.48
C GLY A 128 -9.33 -3.29 -8.73
N VAL A 129 -8.98 -2.97 -9.98
CA VAL A 129 -8.61 -1.60 -10.38
C VAL A 129 -9.82 -0.66 -10.32
N GLU A 130 -10.98 -1.08 -10.81
CA GLU A 130 -12.22 -0.30 -10.74
C GLU A 130 -12.65 -0.01 -9.30
N ALA A 131 -12.50 -0.99 -8.38
CA ALA A 131 -12.77 -0.79 -6.97
C ALA A 131 -11.80 0.23 -6.33
N THR A 132 -10.54 0.20 -6.75
CA THR A 132 -9.51 1.15 -6.32
C THR A 132 -9.81 2.55 -6.85
N ASP A 133 -10.14 2.69 -8.13
CA ASP A 133 -10.51 3.97 -8.76
C ASP A 133 -11.70 4.62 -8.06
N LYS A 134 -12.73 3.83 -7.76
CA LYS A 134 -13.87 4.29 -6.98
C LYS A 134 -13.46 4.81 -5.60
N GLY A 135 -12.60 4.06 -4.89
CA GLY A 135 -12.08 4.50 -3.59
C GLY A 135 -11.27 5.78 -3.68
N ILE A 136 -10.44 5.94 -4.70
CA ILE A 136 -9.69 7.17 -4.99
C ILE A 136 -10.65 8.34 -5.24
N GLY A 137 -11.73 8.11 -6.00
CA GLY A 137 -12.76 9.12 -6.26
C GLY A 137 -13.42 9.63 -4.97
N GLU A 138 -13.77 8.73 -4.04
CA GLU A 138 -14.34 9.09 -2.73
C GLU A 138 -13.36 9.91 -1.89
N ILE A 139 -12.08 9.53 -1.87
CA ILE A 139 -11.02 10.27 -1.17
C ILE A 139 -10.82 11.64 -1.81
N TYR A 140 -10.77 11.73 -3.14
CA TYR A 140 -10.60 12.98 -3.87
C TYR A 140 -11.68 14.00 -3.53
N GLU A 141 -12.96 13.60 -3.59
CA GLU A 141 -14.07 14.49 -3.25
C GLU A 141 -14.02 14.93 -1.78
N THR A 142 -13.61 14.03 -0.87
CA THR A 142 -13.43 14.38 0.54
C THR A 142 -12.27 15.35 0.72
N CYS A 143 -11.13 15.12 0.11
CA CYS A 143 -9.95 16.01 0.16
C CYS A 143 -10.30 17.41 -0.36
N LYS A 144 -11.06 17.50 -1.45
CA LYS A 144 -11.52 18.74 -2.03
C LYS A 144 -12.44 19.54 -1.08
N GLN A 145 -13.36 18.83 -0.40
CA GLN A 145 -14.26 19.45 0.58
C GLN A 145 -13.53 19.94 1.82
N GLU A 146 -12.52 19.20 2.27
CA GLU A 146 -11.78 19.45 3.51
C GLU A 146 -10.47 20.21 3.27
N ASN A 147 -10.22 20.67 2.05
CA ASN A 147 -9.04 21.45 1.64
C ASN A 147 -7.70 20.73 1.86
N TYR A 148 -7.67 19.41 1.55
CA TYR A 148 -6.43 18.61 1.49
C TYR A 148 -5.91 18.52 0.06
N LEU A 149 -4.59 18.45 -0.09
CA LEU A 149 -3.95 18.06 -1.35
C LEU A 149 -3.92 16.53 -1.46
N LEU A 150 -4.26 15.99 -2.61
CA LEU A 150 -4.19 14.57 -2.89
C LEU A 150 -3.05 14.29 -3.87
N PHE A 151 -2.14 13.39 -3.49
CA PHE A 151 -1.12 12.81 -4.36
C PHE A 151 -1.45 11.35 -4.65
N ILE A 152 -1.46 10.96 -5.91
CA ILE A 152 -1.69 9.59 -6.35
C ILE A 152 -0.43 9.09 -7.03
N THR A 153 0.08 7.96 -6.56
CA THR A 153 1.29 7.33 -7.11
C THR A 153 1.18 5.81 -7.04
N SER A 154 2.13 5.13 -7.66
CA SER A 154 2.30 3.69 -7.60
C SER A 154 3.77 3.37 -7.37
N ASP A 155 4.05 2.30 -6.66
CA ASP A 155 5.40 1.76 -6.45
C ASP A 155 5.93 1.04 -7.69
N HIS A 156 5.05 0.44 -8.47
CA HIS A 156 5.33 -0.21 -9.76
C HIS A 156 4.05 -0.35 -10.59
N GLY A 157 4.22 -0.71 -11.86
CA GLY A 157 3.12 -1.13 -12.72
C GLY A 157 2.84 -2.63 -12.56
N TYR A 158 1.68 -3.06 -13.03
CA TYR A 158 1.32 -4.47 -13.10
C TYR A 158 0.79 -4.81 -14.49
N VAL A 159 1.33 -5.86 -15.12
CA VAL A 159 0.86 -6.35 -16.42
C VAL A 159 0.30 -7.75 -16.27
N VAL A 160 -1.00 -7.89 -16.45
CA VAL A 160 -1.65 -9.18 -16.60
C VAL A 160 -1.77 -9.47 -18.09
N SER A 161 -0.94 -10.39 -18.62
CA SER A 161 -0.97 -10.75 -20.03
C SER A 161 -2.15 -11.67 -20.35
N TYR A 162 -2.98 -11.27 -21.30
CA TYR A 162 -4.14 -12.06 -21.77
C TYR A 162 -3.77 -13.09 -22.83
N LYS A 163 -2.63 -12.98 -23.49
CA LYS A 163 -2.18 -13.99 -24.47
C LYS A 163 -1.21 -14.95 -23.80
N PRO A 164 -1.36 -16.28 -24.01
CA PRO A 164 -0.28 -17.19 -23.67
C PRO A 164 0.93 -16.78 -24.49
N LEU A 165 1.83 -16.07 -23.88
CA LEU A 165 3.12 -15.75 -24.48
C LEU A 165 3.85 -17.08 -24.65
N HIS A 166 4.45 -17.29 -25.84
CA HIS A 166 5.43 -18.33 -26.07
C HIS A 166 6.40 -18.40 -24.87
N PRO A 167 6.88 -19.58 -24.46
CA PRO A 167 7.52 -19.83 -23.15
C PRO A 167 8.85 -19.12 -22.89
N CYS A 168 9.15 -18.00 -23.55
CA CYS A 168 10.47 -17.37 -23.50
C CYS A 168 10.50 -15.89 -23.07
N TRP A 169 9.40 -15.29 -22.54
CA TRP A 169 9.46 -13.86 -22.21
C TRP A 169 8.99 -13.59 -20.78
N PHE A 170 9.95 -13.54 -19.85
CA PHE A 170 9.74 -12.84 -18.60
C PHE A 170 10.00 -11.34 -18.83
N TYR A 171 8.96 -10.52 -18.80
CA TYR A 171 9.13 -9.08 -18.68
C TYR A 171 9.06 -8.70 -17.20
N SER A 172 10.19 -8.37 -16.59
CA SER A 172 10.19 -7.47 -15.46
C SER A 172 10.04 -6.06 -16.04
N ALA A 173 8.98 -5.37 -15.75
CA ALA A 173 8.88 -3.96 -16.05
C ALA A 173 9.82 -3.23 -15.08
N SER A 174 11.05 -2.95 -15.51
CA SER A 174 11.89 -1.95 -14.87
C SER A 174 11.33 -0.58 -15.27
N VAL A 175 10.91 0.20 -14.28
CA VAL A 175 10.61 1.60 -14.47
C VAL A 175 11.92 2.30 -14.86
N ALA A 176 11.98 2.82 -16.09
CA ALA A 176 12.99 3.79 -16.45
C ALA A 176 12.69 5.07 -15.67
N GLY A 177 13.70 5.54 -14.90
CA GLY A 177 13.65 6.78 -14.16
C GLY A 177 13.55 8.04 -15.02
#